data_519023a30c9634d05d297eed10ea85bd
#
_entry.id   519023a30c9634d05d297eed10ea85bd
#
_cell.length_a   1.000
_cell.length_b   1.000
_cell.length_c   1.000
_cell.angle_alpha   90.00
_cell.angle_beta   90.00
_cell.angle_gamma   90.00
#
_symmetry.space_group_name_H-M   'P 1'
#
loop_
_entity.id
_entity.type
_entity.pdbx_description
1 polymer ?
#
loop_
_entity_poly.entity_id
_entity_poly.type
_entity_poly.pdbx_seq_one_letter_code
_entity_poly.pdbx_strand_id
1 'polypeptide(L)'
;VDSPNLLVISETSLEDMLDSIRLETPDVVIVDSIQTLYNPALDSPAGSISQVKECTMALMQLAKGQGITVFVIGHVNKEGSIAGPKVLEHMVDCVLYFEGDRHTSYRILRAAKNRFGATNEIGLFEMQDEGLAEVENPSQMLLSGRPDDAPGTCVACVMEGARPVLAEVQALVVTTASG
;
A
#
# COMPACT_ATOMS: atom_id res chain seq x y z
N VAL A 1 12.00 -1.71 15.96
CA VAL A 1 11.36 -2.96 16.41
C VAL A 1 12.48 -3.92 16.76
N ASP A 2 12.62 -4.22 18.05
CA ASP A 2 13.64 -5.15 18.55
C ASP A 2 12.96 -6.50 18.76
N SER A 3 13.20 -7.46 17.87
CA SER A 3 12.64 -8.80 17.95
C SER A 3 13.70 -9.82 17.52
N PRO A 4 13.94 -10.90 18.27
CA PRO A 4 14.88 -11.94 17.89
C PRO A 4 14.46 -12.71 16.63
N ASN A 5 13.21 -12.58 16.23
CA ASN A 5 12.65 -13.21 15.03
C ASN A 5 12.67 -12.29 13.80
N LEU A 6 13.19 -11.05 13.92
CA LEU A 6 13.34 -10.12 12.81
C LEU A 6 14.79 -10.16 12.32
N LEU A 7 14.97 -10.69 11.13
CA LEU A 7 16.25 -10.66 10.40
C LEU A 7 16.21 -9.55 9.37
N VAL A 8 17.27 -8.76 9.26
CA VAL A 8 17.40 -7.68 8.27
C VAL A 8 18.66 -7.91 7.46
N ILE A 9 18.51 -7.95 6.14
CA ILE A 9 19.62 -8.03 5.20
C ILE A 9 19.61 -6.81 4.28
N SER A 10 20.80 -6.33 3.91
CA SER A 10 20.96 -5.25 2.92
C SER A 10 21.58 -5.88 1.67
N GLU A 11 20.71 -6.37 0.76
CA GLU A 11 21.12 -7.07 -0.45
C GLU A 11 20.32 -6.56 -1.65
N THR A 12 20.96 -6.47 -2.79
CA THR A 12 20.35 -6.07 -4.06
C THR A 12 20.43 -7.14 -5.14
N SER A 13 21.33 -8.13 -4.97
CA SER A 13 21.43 -9.30 -5.85
C SER A 13 20.27 -10.26 -5.56
N LEU A 14 19.51 -10.60 -6.60
CA LEU A 14 18.42 -11.56 -6.49
C LEU A 14 18.93 -12.94 -6.00
N GLU A 15 20.04 -13.41 -6.52
CA GLU A 15 20.60 -14.72 -6.20
C GLU A 15 21.02 -14.82 -4.73
N ASP A 16 21.81 -13.85 -4.25
CA ASP A 16 22.28 -13.81 -2.86
C ASP A 16 21.13 -13.67 -1.85
N MET A 17 20.10 -12.90 -2.22
CA MET A 17 18.89 -12.78 -1.42
C MET A 17 18.12 -14.11 -1.35
N LEU A 18 17.93 -14.80 -2.48
CA LEU A 18 17.26 -16.09 -2.52
C LEU A 18 18.00 -17.16 -1.72
N ASP A 19 19.33 -17.15 -1.76
CA ASP A 19 20.17 -18.08 -0.99
C ASP A 19 20.05 -17.79 0.50
N SER A 20 20.05 -16.53 0.91
CA SER A 20 19.81 -16.13 2.30
C SER A 20 18.43 -16.61 2.80
N ILE A 21 17.37 -16.43 1.99
CA ILE A 21 16.02 -16.89 2.35
C ILE A 21 15.96 -18.42 2.47
N ARG A 22 16.63 -19.15 1.60
CA ARG A 22 16.69 -20.62 1.66
C ARG A 22 17.45 -21.13 2.89
N LEU A 23 18.47 -20.41 3.32
CA LEU A 23 19.25 -20.75 4.50
C LEU A 23 18.47 -20.53 5.80
N GLU A 24 17.83 -19.36 5.93
CA GLU A 24 17.13 -18.94 7.12
C GLU A 24 15.70 -19.52 7.23
N THR A 25 15.12 -19.92 6.10
CA THR A 25 13.75 -20.49 6.02
C THR A 25 12.68 -19.71 6.81
N PRO A 26 12.52 -18.41 6.59
CA PRO A 26 11.58 -17.59 7.32
C PRO A 26 10.12 -17.90 6.92
N ASP A 27 9.16 -17.64 7.81
CA ASP A 27 7.73 -17.73 7.50
C ASP A 27 7.24 -16.59 6.60
N VAL A 28 7.87 -15.42 6.76
CA VAL A 28 7.51 -14.18 6.04
C VAL A 28 8.76 -13.49 5.52
N VAL A 29 8.71 -13.04 4.28
CA VAL A 29 9.74 -12.20 3.64
C VAL A 29 9.13 -10.88 3.22
N ILE A 30 9.81 -9.77 3.53
CA ILE A 30 9.45 -8.43 3.06
C ILE A 30 10.60 -7.89 2.22
N VAL A 31 10.32 -7.55 0.97
CA VAL A 31 11.28 -6.97 0.03
C VAL A 31 10.97 -5.50 -0.19
N ASP A 32 11.84 -4.61 0.29
CA ASP A 32 11.71 -3.15 0.13
C ASP A 32 13.00 -2.57 -0.52
N SER A 33 12.96 -2.32 -1.81
CA SER A 33 11.87 -2.39 -2.77
C SER A 33 12.25 -3.30 -3.94
N ILE A 34 11.26 -3.78 -4.66
CA ILE A 34 11.47 -4.63 -5.84
C ILE A 34 12.30 -3.92 -6.92
N GLN A 35 12.28 -2.58 -6.96
CA GLN A 35 13.02 -1.80 -7.94
C GLN A 35 14.53 -1.79 -7.70
N THR A 36 14.97 -2.11 -6.49
CA THR A 36 16.41 -2.17 -6.16
C THR A 36 17.03 -3.52 -6.45
N LEU A 37 16.21 -4.57 -6.56
CA LEU A 37 16.69 -5.90 -6.89
C LEU A 37 17.09 -6.00 -8.36
N TYR A 38 18.12 -6.77 -8.61
CA TYR A 38 18.56 -7.10 -9.97
C TYR A 38 19.03 -8.54 -10.08
N ASN A 39 18.77 -9.11 -11.26
CA ASN A 39 19.31 -10.39 -11.69
C ASN A 39 20.50 -10.11 -12.63
N PRO A 40 21.75 -10.50 -12.29
CA PRO A 40 22.92 -10.23 -13.12
C PRO A 40 22.89 -10.97 -14.47
N ALA A 41 22.03 -11.97 -14.63
CA ALA A 41 21.85 -12.67 -15.91
C ALA A 41 21.11 -11.83 -16.96
N LEU A 42 20.54 -10.67 -16.59
CA LEU A 42 19.86 -9.75 -17.50
C LEU A 42 20.72 -8.50 -17.75
N ASP A 43 20.87 -8.10 -18.99
CA ASP A 43 21.62 -6.88 -19.39
C ASP A 43 20.90 -5.57 -19.07
N SER A 44 19.70 -5.63 -18.50
CA SER A 44 18.88 -4.45 -18.18
C SER A 44 19.18 -3.91 -16.78
N PRO A 45 19.12 -2.59 -16.56
CA PRO A 45 19.39 -1.99 -15.25
C PRO A 45 18.33 -2.36 -14.21
N ALA A 46 18.71 -2.30 -12.92
CA ALA A 46 17.78 -2.42 -11.81
C ALA A 46 16.59 -1.43 -11.96
N GLY A 47 15.41 -1.85 -11.55
CA GLY A 47 14.17 -1.05 -11.69
C GLY A 47 13.56 -1.04 -13.09
N SER A 48 14.21 -1.63 -14.10
CA SER A 48 13.60 -1.84 -15.42
C SER A 48 12.46 -2.86 -15.35
N ILE A 49 11.54 -2.81 -16.31
CA ILE A 49 10.38 -3.73 -16.38
C ILE A 49 10.83 -5.18 -16.40
N SER A 50 11.87 -5.49 -17.17
CA SER A 50 12.41 -6.85 -17.29
C SER A 50 12.97 -7.35 -15.96
N GLN A 51 13.76 -6.53 -15.27
CA GLN A 51 14.30 -6.86 -13.95
C GLN A 51 13.20 -7.07 -12.90
N VAL A 52 12.27 -6.11 -12.80
CA VAL A 52 11.16 -6.19 -11.85
C VAL A 52 10.31 -7.44 -12.08
N LYS A 53 10.02 -7.76 -13.33
CA LYS A 53 9.26 -8.96 -13.71
C LYS A 53 10.01 -10.25 -13.32
N GLU A 54 11.29 -10.34 -13.66
CA GLU A 54 12.11 -11.53 -13.39
C GLU A 54 12.29 -11.74 -11.88
N CYS A 55 12.67 -10.70 -11.14
CA CYS A 55 12.80 -10.77 -9.68
C CYS A 55 11.48 -11.20 -9.02
N THR A 56 10.35 -10.65 -9.48
CA THR A 56 9.03 -11.02 -8.94
C THR A 56 8.69 -12.48 -9.26
N MET A 57 9.00 -12.97 -10.47
CA MET A 57 8.79 -14.38 -10.84
C MET A 57 9.58 -15.31 -9.93
N ALA A 58 10.83 -15.00 -9.67
CA ALA A 58 11.69 -15.80 -8.79
C ALA A 58 11.17 -15.83 -7.35
N LEU A 59 10.74 -14.68 -6.81
CA LEU A 59 10.12 -14.58 -5.50
C LEU A 59 8.81 -15.38 -5.41
N MET A 60 7.98 -15.34 -6.43
CA MET A 60 6.74 -16.12 -6.48
C MET A 60 7.02 -17.63 -6.52
N GLN A 61 8.04 -18.06 -7.26
CA GLN A 61 8.46 -19.47 -7.29
C GLN A 61 8.96 -19.93 -5.92
N LEU A 62 9.77 -19.10 -5.26
CA LEU A 62 10.22 -19.35 -3.90
C LEU A 62 9.04 -19.47 -2.93
N ALA A 63 8.14 -18.50 -2.94
CA ALA A 63 6.96 -18.46 -2.09
C ALA A 63 6.12 -19.74 -2.21
N LYS A 64 5.81 -20.13 -3.45
CA LYS A 64 5.01 -21.34 -3.72
C LYS A 64 5.76 -22.64 -3.44
N GLY A 65 7.05 -22.67 -3.71
CA GLY A 65 7.87 -23.88 -3.49
C GLY A 65 8.16 -24.19 -2.04
N GLN A 66 8.26 -23.16 -1.21
CA GLN A 66 8.62 -23.30 0.21
C GLN A 66 7.49 -22.93 1.18
N GLY A 67 6.34 -22.48 0.68
CA GLY A 67 5.21 -22.07 1.53
C GLY A 67 5.45 -20.78 2.31
N ILE A 68 6.34 -19.92 1.83
CA ILE A 68 6.70 -18.64 2.47
C ILE A 68 5.74 -17.55 2.01
N THR A 69 5.28 -16.70 2.93
CA THR A 69 4.53 -15.49 2.58
C THR A 69 5.48 -14.37 2.18
N VAL A 70 5.35 -13.84 0.95
CA VAL A 70 6.23 -12.78 0.45
C VAL A 70 5.46 -11.50 0.22
N PHE A 71 5.89 -10.42 0.88
CA PHE A 71 5.45 -9.05 0.63
C PHE A 71 6.47 -8.35 -0.26
N VAL A 72 6.02 -7.86 -1.40
CA VAL A 72 6.85 -7.11 -2.34
C VAL A 72 6.41 -5.65 -2.32
N ILE A 73 7.28 -4.77 -1.85
CA ILE A 73 7.03 -3.33 -1.82
C ILE A 73 7.52 -2.72 -3.14
N GLY A 74 6.64 -1.95 -3.77
CA GLY A 74 6.94 -1.22 -4.99
C GLY A 74 6.49 0.23 -4.89
N HIS A 75 7.32 1.14 -5.41
CA HIS A 75 7.02 2.57 -5.43
C HIS A 75 6.33 2.97 -6.74
N VAL A 76 5.23 3.71 -6.65
CA VAL A 76 4.53 4.33 -7.79
C VAL A 76 4.93 5.78 -7.90
N ASN A 77 5.32 6.23 -9.09
CA ASN A 77 5.53 7.66 -9.36
C ASN A 77 4.19 8.34 -9.63
N LYS A 78 4.10 9.66 -9.30
CA LYS A 78 2.91 10.48 -9.52
C LYS A 78 2.44 10.54 -10.98
N GLU A 79 3.32 10.25 -11.94
CA GLU A 79 3.03 10.27 -13.38
C GLU A 79 2.53 8.92 -13.93
N GLY A 80 2.40 7.89 -13.11
CA GLY A 80 1.91 6.58 -13.54
C GLY A 80 2.76 5.85 -14.59
N SER A 81 3.94 6.38 -14.91
CA SER A 81 4.75 5.94 -16.05
C SER A 81 5.94 5.06 -15.69
N ILE A 82 6.19 4.77 -14.41
CA ILE A 82 7.19 3.75 -14.08
C ILE A 82 6.51 2.39 -14.06
N ALA A 83 6.91 1.63 -14.99
CA ALA A 83 6.47 0.33 -15.43
C ALA A 83 6.55 -0.82 -14.40
N GLY A 84 6.85 -0.56 -13.16
CA GLY A 84 6.97 -1.58 -12.12
C GLY A 84 5.61 -2.08 -11.58
N PRO A 85 4.76 -1.25 -10.96
CA PRO A 85 3.61 -1.75 -10.21
C PRO A 85 2.54 -2.41 -11.05
N LYS A 86 2.16 -1.83 -12.21
CA LYS A 86 1.11 -2.42 -13.06
C LYS A 86 1.46 -3.79 -13.61
N VAL A 87 2.73 -4.05 -13.89
CA VAL A 87 3.17 -5.39 -14.33
C VAL A 87 2.99 -6.39 -13.20
N LEU A 88 3.28 -6.00 -11.94
CA LEU A 88 3.16 -6.86 -10.77
C LEU A 88 1.72 -7.21 -10.43
N GLU A 89 0.77 -6.30 -10.65
CA GLU A 89 -0.66 -6.50 -10.33
C GLU A 89 -1.22 -7.80 -10.95
N HIS A 90 -0.75 -8.15 -12.15
CA HIS A 90 -1.20 -9.36 -12.82
C HIS A 90 -0.51 -10.62 -12.30
N MET A 91 0.69 -10.49 -11.74
CA MET A 91 1.52 -11.60 -11.31
C MET A 91 1.18 -12.08 -9.89
N VAL A 92 1.01 -11.13 -8.96
CA VAL A 92 0.81 -11.43 -7.53
C VAL A 92 -0.64 -11.80 -7.19
N ASP A 93 -0.84 -12.43 -6.05
CA ASP A 93 -2.15 -12.90 -5.60
C ASP A 93 -2.98 -11.80 -4.93
N CYS A 94 -2.32 -10.85 -4.29
CA CYS A 94 -2.94 -9.69 -3.63
C CYS A 94 -2.19 -8.41 -4.00
N VAL A 95 -2.93 -7.32 -4.23
CA VAL A 95 -2.38 -5.98 -4.47
C VAL A 95 -3.03 -5.02 -3.48
N LEU A 96 -2.19 -4.37 -2.70
CA LEU A 96 -2.60 -3.36 -1.73
C LEU A 96 -1.99 -2.01 -2.15
N TYR A 97 -2.83 -0.99 -2.25
CA TYR A 97 -2.38 0.38 -2.39
C TYR A 97 -2.34 1.06 -1.03
N PHE A 98 -1.20 1.68 -0.74
CA PHE A 98 -1.00 2.50 0.45
C PHE A 98 -0.99 3.96 0.01
N GLU A 99 -2.10 4.64 0.26
CA GLU A 99 -2.37 5.98 -0.23
C GLU A 99 -2.30 7.00 0.91
N GLY A 100 -1.85 8.21 0.61
CA GLY A 100 -1.85 9.31 1.58
C GLY A 100 -1.49 10.64 0.96
N ASP A 101 -2.06 11.70 1.47
CA ASP A 101 -1.69 13.06 1.11
C ASP A 101 -0.55 13.55 2.01
N ARG A 102 0.34 14.42 1.45
CA ARG A 102 1.44 15.03 2.21
C ARG A 102 0.95 16.03 3.27
N HIS A 103 -0.27 16.51 3.12
CA HIS A 103 -0.87 17.50 4.02
C HIS A 103 -1.72 16.90 5.13
N THR A 104 -1.88 15.57 5.13
CA THR A 104 -2.64 14.86 6.15
C THR A 104 -1.78 13.80 6.83
N SER A 105 -2.01 13.59 8.14
CA SER A 105 -1.38 12.50 8.89
C SER A 105 -1.97 11.12 8.55
N TYR A 106 -3.07 11.08 7.81
CA TYR A 106 -3.78 9.83 7.54
C TYR A 106 -3.25 9.09 6.33
N ARG A 107 -3.33 7.76 6.40
CA ARG A 107 -2.98 6.83 5.33
C ARG A 107 -4.11 5.82 5.15
N ILE A 108 -4.42 5.51 3.90
CA ILE A 108 -5.43 4.53 3.52
C ILE A 108 -4.75 3.32 2.90
N LEU A 109 -5.06 2.15 3.40
CA LEU A 109 -4.68 0.87 2.80
C LEU A 109 -5.89 0.29 2.08
N ARG A 110 -5.80 0.14 0.77
CA ARG A 110 -6.89 -0.32 -0.10
C ARG A 110 -6.47 -1.55 -0.89
N ALA A 111 -7.31 -2.58 -0.88
CA ALA A 111 -7.12 -3.75 -1.73
C ALA A 111 -7.59 -3.44 -3.16
N ALA A 112 -6.70 -3.53 -4.15
CA ALA A 112 -7.04 -3.41 -5.58
C ALA A 112 -7.25 -4.79 -6.23
N LYS A 113 -6.60 -5.83 -5.69
CA LYS A 113 -6.76 -7.22 -6.10
C LYS A 113 -6.62 -8.12 -4.89
N ASN A 114 -7.46 -9.11 -4.77
CA ASN A 114 -7.36 -10.14 -3.74
C ASN A 114 -7.95 -11.46 -4.26
N ARG A 115 -7.12 -12.46 -4.48
CA ARG A 115 -7.58 -13.79 -4.93
C ARG A 115 -8.28 -14.57 -3.83
N PHE A 116 -8.08 -14.20 -2.57
CA PHE A 116 -8.53 -14.96 -1.40
C PHE A 116 -9.74 -14.33 -0.71
N GLY A 117 -10.21 -13.17 -1.17
CA GLY A 117 -11.33 -12.48 -0.53
C GLY A 117 -11.76 -11.22 -1.26
N ALA A 118 -12.58 -10.43 -0.58
CA ALA A 118 -13.13 -9.18 -1.10
C ALA A 118 -12.04 -8.09 -1.21
N THR A 119 -12.30 -7.10 -2.07
CA THR A 119 -11.44 -5.91 -2.26
C THR A 119 -12.13 -4.62 -1.81
N ASN A 120 -13.31 -4.73 -1.22
CA ASN A 120 -14.13 -3.59 -0.79
C ASN A 120 -13.87 -3.16 0.66
N GLU A 121 -12.84 -3.70 1.29
CA GLU A 121 -12.41 -3.28 2.62
C GLU A 121 -11.24 -2.27 2.52
N ILE A 122 -11.24 -1.31 3.43
CA ILE A 122 -10.16 -0.33 3.59
C ILE A 122 -9.65 -0.33 5.02
N GLY A 123 -8.34 -0.16 5.18
CA GLY A 123 -7.70 0.18 6.46
C GLY A 123 -7.38 1.67 6.51
N LEU A 124 -7.71 2.34 7.59
CA LEU A 124 -7.34 3.72 7.82
C LEU A 124 -6.33 3.79 8.97
N PHE A 125 -5.23 4.47 8.74
CA PHE A 125 -4.14 4.65 9.69
C PHE A 125 -3.80 6.12 9.86
N GLU A 126 -3.33 6.47 11.03
CA GLU A 126 -2.76 7.78 11.34
C GLU A 126 -1.25 7.66 11.55
N MET A 127 -0.49 8.58 10.95
CA MET A 127 0.94 8.68 11.18
C MET A 127 1.19 9.42 12.49
N GLN A 128 1.75 8.73 13.47
CA GLN A 128 2.14 9.24 14.78
C GLN A 128 3.66 9.22 14.94
N ASP A 129 4.20 9.81 15.99
CA ASP A 129 5.64 9.84 16.26
C ASP A 129 6.23 8.43 16.43
N GLU A 130 5.43 7.49 16.94
CA GLU A 130 5.82 6.09 17.17
C GLU A 130 5.60 5.20 15.94
N GLY A 131 4.97 5.72 14.87
CA GLY A 131 4.67 5.00 13.64
C GLY A 131 3.19 5.09 13.23
N LEU A 132 2.70 4.10 12.50
CA LEU A 132 1.32 4.02 12.04
C LEU A 132 0.42 3.44 13.14
N ALA A 133 -0.63 4.18 13.50
CA ALA A 133 -1.70 3.73 14.40
C ALA A 133 -2.99 3.49 13.61
N GLU A 134 -3.72 2.44 13.93
CA GLU A 134 -5.02 2.17 13.33
C GLU A 134 -6.07 3.21 13.80
N VAL A 135 -6.89 3.71 12.86
CA VAL A 135 -8.05 4.56 13.16
C VAL A 135 -9.29 3.67 13.26
N GLU A 136 -9.67 3.33 14.49
CA GLU A 136 -10.80 2.43 14.75
C GLU A 136 -12.14 3.01 14.27
N ASN A 137 -12.33 4.33 14.42
CA ASN A 137 -13.57 5.02 14.06
C ASN A 137 -13.32 6.21 13.10
N PRO A 138 -13.30 5.96 11.77
CA PRO A 138 -13.15 7.00 10.76
C PRO A 138 -14.23 8.09 10.83
N SER A 139 -15.47 7.72 11.18
CA SER A 139 -16.57 8.68 11.29
C SER A 139 -16.33 9.70 12.40
N GLN A 140 -15.83 9.27 13.54
CA GLN A 140 -15.48 10.18 14.64
C GLN A 140 -14.38 11.15 14.24
N MET A 141 -13.36 10.64 13.53
CA MET A 141 -12.25 11.45 13.03
C MET A 141 -12.74 12.51 12.03
N LEU A 142 -13.56 12.13 11.05
CA LEU A 142 -14.06 13.04 10.00
C LEU A 142 -15.05 14.09 10.54
N LEU A 143 -15.70 13.82 11.67
CA LEU A 143 -16.59 14.75 12.34
C LEU A 143 -15.91 15.55 13.47
N SER A 144 -14.65 15.22 13.81
CA SER A 144 -13.89 15.95 14.82
C SER A 144 -13.55 17.36 14.31
N GLY A 145 -13.80 18.35 15.15
CA GLY A 145 -13.57 19.77 14.80
C GLY A 145 -14.70 20.43 14.02
N ARG A 146 -15.83 19.75 13.81
CA ARG A 146 -17.02 20.33 13.22
C ARG A 146 -17.54 21.45 14.15
N PRO A 147 -17.74 22.69 13.65
CA PRO A 147 -18.40 23.72 14.41
C PRO A 147 -19.88 23.37 14.59
N ASP A 148 -20.40 23.54 15.81
CA ASP A 148 -21.84 23.43 16.08
C ASP A 148 -22.57 24.53 15.33
N ASP A 149 -23.68 24.19 14.68
CA ASP A 149 -24.58 25.12 13.97
C ASP A 149 -23.97 25.94 12.81
N ALA A 150 -22.94 25.41 12.10
CA ALA A 150 -22.42 26.07 10.93
C ALA A 150 -23.41 25.98 9.73
N PRO A 151 -23.91 27.15 9.21
CA PRO A 151 -24.81 27.12 8.05
C PRO A 151 -24.13 26.58 6.82
N GLY A 152 -24.87 25.82 6.02
CA GLY A 152 -24.35 25.19 4.80
C GLY A 152 -23.59 23.88 5.03
N THR A 153 -23.69 23.29 6.22
CA THR A 153 -23.09 22.00 6.53
C THR A 153 -24.13 20.95 6.89
N CYS A 154 -23.90 19.72 6.49
CA CYS A 154 -24.70 18.57 6.93
C CYS A 154 -23.80 17.34 7.10
N VAL A 155 -24.26 16.39 7.91
CA VAL A 155 -23.61 15.07 7.99
C VAL A 155 -24.30 14.14 7.03
N ALA A 156 -23.52 13.53 6.14
CA ALA A 156 -23.97 12.49 5.23
C ALA A 156 -23.31 11.15 5.58
N CYS A 157 -24.04 10.06 5.35
CA CYS A 157 -23.46 8.73 5.38
C CYS A 157 -23.06 8.34 3.97
N VAL A 158 -21.77 8.09 3.77
CA VAL A 158 -21.21 7.60 2.50
C VAL A 158 -20.72 6.18 2.66
N MET A 159 -20.79 5.39 1.60
CA MET A 159 -20.23 4.04 1.59
C MET A 159 -18.82 4.08 1.03
N GLU A 160 -17.85 3.70 1.83
CA GLU A 160 -16.49 3.50 1.38
C GLU A 160 -16.19 2.00 1.40
N GLY A 161 -16.29 1.39 0.21
CA GLY A 161 -16.33 -0.08 0.10
C GLY A 161 -17.59 -0.66 0.72
N ALA A 162 -17.45 -1.57 1.69
CA ALA A 162 -18.54 -2.13 2.49
C ALA A 162 -18.82 -1.37 3.80
N ARG A 163 -17.99 -0.37 4.13
CA ARG A 163 -18.04 0.35 5.40
C ARG A 163 -18.84 1.66 5.28
N PRO A 164 -19.91 1.88 6.10
CA PRO A 164 -20.54 3.18 6.19
C PRO A 164 -19.64 4.14 6.97
N VAL A 165 -19.42 5.33 6.41
CA VAL A 165 -18.61 6.39 7.00
C VAL A 165 -19.44 7.66 7.06
N LEU A 166 -19.47 8.30 8.22
CA LEU A 166 -20.09 9.61 8.37
C LEU A 166 -19.08 10.70 8.00
N ALA A 167 -19.48 11.60 7.12
CA ALA A 167 -18.65 12.71 6.66
C ALA A 167 -19.44 14.02 6.70
N GLU A 168 -18.76 15.12 6.97
CA GLU A 168 -19.35 16.45 6.83
C GLU A 168 -19.34 16.86 5.36
N VAL A 169 -20.50 17.28 4.86
CA VAL A 169 -20.65 17.86 3.53
C VAL A 169 -20.89 19.36 3.71
N GLN A 170 -20.09 20.18 3.04
CA GLN A 170 -20.20 21.64 3.08
C GLN A 170 -20.63 22.17 1.72
N ALA A 171 -21.56 23.11 1.70
CA ALA A 171 -22.03 23.80 0.50
C ALA A 171 -21.99 25.31 0.72
N LEU A 172 -21.32 26.02 -0.20
CA LEU A 172 -21.36 27.47 -0.28
C LEU A 172 -22.35 27.91 -1.35
N VAL A 173 -23.39 28.59 -0.94
CA VAL A 173 -24.39 29.14 -1.87
C VAL A 173 -24.32 30.66 -1.84
N VAL A 174 -24.13 31.26 -3.00
CA VAL A 174 -24.11 32.73 -3.16
C VAL A 174 -25.17 33.16 -4.18
N THR A 175 -25.83 34.31 -3.94
CA THR A 175 -26.73 34.92 -4.91
C THR A 175 -25.90 35.53 -6.04
N THR A 176 -26.22 35.18 -7.28
CA THR A 176 -25.64 35.86 -8.44
C THR A 176 -26.44 37.11 -8.77
N ALA A 177 -25.75 38.21 -9.07
CA ALA A 177 -26.37 39.46 -9.49
C ALA A 177 -26.69 39.52 -11.01
N SER A 178 -26.61 38.41 -11.70
CA SER A 178 -26.95 38.32 -13.13
C SER A 178 -28.40 37.93 -13.29
N GLY A 179 -29.24 38.96 -13.59
CA GLY A 179 -30.54 38.78 -14.19
C GLY A 179 -30.41 38.37 -15.65
#